data_ac703126cab6bb1fc108f05eacdfe9dd
#
_entry.id   ac703126cab6bb1fc108f05eacdfe9dd
#
_cell.length_a   1.000
_cell.length_b   1.000
_cell.length_c   1.000
_cell.angle_alpha   90.00
_cell.angle_beta   90.00
_cell.angle_gamma   90.00
#
_symmetry.space_group_name_H-M   'P 1'
#
loop_
_entity.id
_entity.type
_entity.pdbx_description
1 polymer ?
#
loop_
_entity_poly.entity_id
_entity_poly.type
_entity_poly.pdbx_seq_one_letter_code
_entity_poly.pdbx_strand_id
1 'polypeptide(L)'
;RIFKIFKIEYPILILSSVLGMMVMISSNDLIVFYMGLELQSLALYVLATFNRDQLKSSEAGLKYFVLSALSSGLLLYGCSLIYGFTGSTNFDLIANQLNSDEYAITFGIVFILVGLAFKISAVPFHMWAPDVYEGSPTSVTLFFTMVPKVAALTVFIRFLYVPFVNLIDQWQMILVFLSIASMLFGAIAAIGQTNLKRLIAYSSISHIGYALAGLAIGTNDGIQSSVIYITIYIIMNLGFFSCLLMMKRNNEYYEDIDDLSGLSKNHPLMSLSLLVILFSLAGIPPLAGFFAKFYIFKAVIEQSMYFLAIVGLLSTVIAAFYYLRIIKIIYFDPEKEKYDTDHPVGLKLSL
;
A
#
# COMPACT_ATOMS: atom_id res chain seq x y z
N ARG A 1 -27.44 1.78 -12.86
CA ARG A 1 -27.90 0.96 -11.69
C ARG A 1 -27.09 -0.34 -11.50
N ILE A 2 -25.81 -0.32 -11.83
CA ILE A 2 -24.94 -1.51 -11.71
C ILE A 2 -24.48 -1.72 -10.26
N PHE A 3 -24.59 -0.71 -9.40
CA PHE A 3 -24.22 -0.79 -7.99
C PHE A 3 -25.32 -0.20 -7.11
N LYS A 4 -26.00 -1.01 -6.30
CA LYS A 4 -26.82 -0.54 -5.16
C LYS A 4 -26.00 0.32 -4.18
N ILE A 5 -24.68 0.35 -4.35
CA ILE A 5 -23.68 1.03 -3.52
C ILE A 5 -23.49 2.50 -3.95
N PHE A 6 -23.82 2.91 -5.19
CA PHE A 6 -23.63 4.28 -5.64
C PHE A 6 -24.68 5.22 -5.06
N LYS A 7 -24.43 5.68 -3.86
CA LYS A 7 -25.06 6.87 -3.29
C LYS A 7 -24.26 8.10 -3.71
N ILE A 8 -24.89 9.27 -3.68
CA ILE A 8 -24.27 10.57 -4.05
C ILE A 8 -23.02 10.84 -3.19
N GLU A 9 -22.99 10.32 -1.97
CA GLU A 9 -21.89 10.49 -1.01
C GLU A 9 -20.59 9.81 -1.46
N TYR A 10 -20.65 8.72 -2.26
CA TYR A 10 -19.47 7.95 -2.64
C TYR A 10 -18.43 8.78 -3.42
N PRO A 11 -18.77 9.48 -4.54
CA PRO A 11 -17.81 10.32 -5.23
C PRO A 11 -17.33 11.51 -4.39
N ILE A 12 -18.19 12.07 -3.51
CA ILE A 12 -17.82 13.18 -2.63
C ILE A 12 -16.72 12.71 -1.66
N LEU A 13 -16.87 11.53 -1.06
CA LEU A 13 -15.88 10.96 -0.14
C LEU A 13 -14.55 10.67 -0.84
N ILE A 14 -14.57 10.13 -2.06
CA ILE A 14 -13.36 9.92 -2.85
C ILE A 14 -12.66 11.26 -3.13
N LEU A 15 -13.39 12.27 -3.59
CA LEU A 15 -12.84 13.59 -3.89
C LEU A 15 -12.28 14.27 -2.62
N SER A 16 -12.99 14.17 -1.49
CA SER A 16 -12.51 14.70 -0.21
C SER A 16 -11.22 14.01 0.26
N SER A 17 -11.14 12.67 0.07
CA SER A 17 -9.94 11.90 0.37
C SER A 17 -8.76 12.34 -0.52
N VAL A 18 -8.99 12.50 -1.83
CA VAL A 18 -7.96 12.96 -2.78
C VAL A 18 -7.51 14.38 -2.44
N LEU A 19 -8.44 15.28 -2.10
CA LEU A 19 -8.11 16.63 -1.65
C LEU A 19 -7.20 16.60 -0.41
N GLY A 20 -7.53 15.79 0.58
CA GLY A 20 -6.69 15.58 1.77
C GLY A 20 -5.28 15.10 1.41
N MET A 21 -5.16 14.16 0.47
CA MET A 21 -3.86 13.67 -0.04
C MET A 21 -3.07 14.78 -0.73
N MET A 22 -3.71 15.58 -1.57
CA MET A 22 -3.06 16.71 -2.26
C MET A 22 -2.55 17.75 -1.26
N VAL A 23 -3.37 18.12 -0.26
CA VAL A 23 -2.95 19.04 0.83
C VAL A 23 -1.76 18.47 1.59
N MET A 24 -1.83 17.19 1.97
CA MET A 24 -0.75 16.51 2.71
C MET A 24 0.57 16.49 1.91
N ILE A 25 0.52 16.18 0.62
CA ILE A 25 1.71 16.11 -0.23
C ILE A 25 2.30 17.50 -0.49
N SER A 26 1.49 18.52 -0.69
CA SER A 26 1.94 19.88 -0.98
C SER A 26 2.35 20.67 0.26
N SER A 27 2.07 20.17 1.47
CA SER A 27 2.36 20.88 2.71
C SER A 27 3.86 21.10 2.92
N ASN A 28 4.22 22.26 3.45
CA ASN A 28 5.56 22.59 3.95
C ASN A 28 5.54 22.92 5.44
N ASP A 29 4.54 22.42 6.15
CA ASP A 29 4.24 22.71 7.55
C ASP A 29 3.63 21.48 8.22
N LEU A 30 4.04 21.16 9.47
CA LEU A 30 3.58 19.98 10.22
C LEU A 30 2.08 19.97 10.48
N ILE A 31 1.47 21.16 10.74
CA ILE A 31 0.04 21.25 11.03
C ILE A 31 -0.77 21.04 9.75
N VAL A 32 -0.37 21.69 8.64
CA VAL A 32 -1.03 21.53 7.34
C VAL A 32 -0.92 20.09 6.86
N PHE A 33 0.24 19.46 7.03
CA PHE A 33 0.46 18.05 6.77
C PHE A 33 -0.52 17.17 7.56
N TYR A 34 -0.62 17.39 8.88
CA TYR A 34 -1.51 16.64 9.76
C TYR A 34 -2.99 16.81 9.37
N MET A 35 -3.42 18.03 9.08
CA MET A 35 -4.80 18.31 8.65
C MET A 35 -5.15 17.62 7.34
N GLY A 36 -4.23 17.60 6.36
CA GLY A 36 -4.39 16.87 5.11
C GLY A 36 -4.52 15.36 5.33
N LEU A 37 -3.71 14.81 6.24
CA LEU A 37 -3.74 13.39 6.62
C LEU A 37 -5.07 13.01 7.29
N GLU A 38 -5.60 13.87 8.17
CA GLU A 38 -6.89 13.62 8.82
C GLU A 38 -8.06 13.72 7.84
N LEU A 39 -8.08 14.74 6.97
CA LEU A 39 -9.11 14.89 5.94
C LEU A 39 -9.19 13.65 5.03
N GLN A 40 -8.04 13.15 4.57
CA GLN A 40 -7.97 11.90 3.82
C GLN A 40 -8.55 10.74 4.63
N SER A 41 -8.11 10.60 5.89
CA SER A 41 -8.38 9.43 6.71
C SER A 41 -9.85 9.29 7.09
N LEU A 42 -10.50 10.39 7.50
CA LEU A 42 -11.92 10.41 7.84
C LEU A 42 -12.79 9.97 6.66
N ALA A 43 -12.48 10.42 5.44
CA ALA A 43 -13.18 9.98 4.24
C ALA A 43 -12.99 8.48 3.97
N LEU A 44 -11.77 7.95 4.18
CA LEU A 44 -11.44 6.54 3.96
C LEU A 44 -12.16 5.61 4.97
N TYR A 45 -12.34 6.03 6.22
CA TYR A 45 -13.09 5.22 7.22
C TYR A 45 -14.54 5.03 6.78
N VAL A 46 -15.18 6.09 6.30
CA VAL A 46 -16.57 6.03 5.80
C VAL A 46 -16.65 5.18 4.53
N LEU A 47 -15.68 5.28 3.63
CA LEU A 47 -15.61 4.44 2.43
C LEU A 47 -15.46 2.96 2.78
N ALA A 48 -14.67 2.60 3.81
CA ALA A 48 -14.53 1.22 4.26
C ALA A 48 -15.85 0.63 4.75
N THR A 49 -16.68 1.43 5.44
CA THR A 49 -18.01 1.03 5.95
C THR A 49 -19.15 1.25 4.95
N PHE A 50 -18.85 1.55 3.70
CA PHE A 50 -19.87 2.03 2.75
C PHE A 50 -21.01 1.02 2.55
N ASN A 51 -20.72 -0.27 2.61
CA ASN A 51 -21.72 -1.34 2.61
C ASN A 51 -22.14 -1.72 4.05
N ARG A 52 -22.74 -0.78 4.75
CA ARG A 52 -23.09 -0.86 6.17
C ARG A 52 -24.05 -1.99 6.54
N ASP A 53 -24.75 -2.57 5.57
CA ASP A 53 -25.67 -3.70 5.78
C ASP A 53 -24.89 -5.04 5.89
N GLN A 54 -23.60 -5.04 5.56
CA GLN A 54 -22.71 -6.18 5.73
C GLN A 54 -21.86 -6.03 7.00
N LEU A 55 -21.92 -7.03 7.88
CA LEU A 55 -21.19 -7.05 9.15
C LEU A 55 -19.68 -6.87 8.95
N LYS A 56 -19.09 -7.56 7.95
CA LYS A 56 -17.65 -7.45 7.62
C LYS A 56 -17.25 -6.04 7.25
N SER A 57 -18.09 -5.29 6.50
CA SER A 57 -17.80 -3.91 6.11
C SER A 57 -17.84 -2.96 7.30
N SER A 58 -18.83 -3.12 8.19
CA SER A 58 -18.94 -2.32 9.42
C SER A 58 -17.78 -2.58 10.37
N GLU A 59 -17.39 -3.85 10.55
CA GLU A 59 -16.21 -4.24 11.33
C GLU A 59 -14.91 -3.68 10.76
N ALA A 60 -14.72 -3.77 9.44
CA ALA A 60 -13.56 -3.23 8.74
C ALA A 60 -13.38 -1.73 9.00
N GLY A 61 -14.44 -0.94 8.85
CA GLY A 61 -14.35 0.49 9.08
C GLY A 61 -14.14 0.85 10.55
N LEU A 62 -14.76 0.12 11.49
CA LEU A 62 -14.52 0.35 12.92
C LEU A 62 -13.06 0.05 13.30
N LYS A 63 -12.51 -1.08 12.86
CA LYS A 63 -11.10 -1.43 13.08
C LYS A 63 -10.18 -0.37 12.49
N TYR A 64 -10.47 0.09 11.26
CA TYR A 64 -9.67 1.11 10.60
C TYR A 64 -9.71 2.43 11.36
N PHE A 65 -10.89 2.88 11.77
CA PHE A 65 -11.05 4.12 12.54
C PHE A 65 -10.30 4.09 13.86
N VAL A 66 -10.51 3.06 14.71
CA VAL A 66 -9.92 2.99 16.05
C VAL A 66 -8.40 2.91 15.99
N LEU A 67 -7.86 2.01 15.16
CA LEU A 67 -6.41 1.85 15.03
C LEU A 67 -5.74 3.07 14.38
N SER A 68 -6.40 3.68 13.41
CA SER A 68 -5.89 4.88 12.77
C SER A 68 -5.94 6.10 13.68
N ALA A 69 -6.97 6.26 14.52
CA ALA A 69 -7.04 7.34 15.49
C ALA A 69 -5.89 7.27 16.51
N LEU A 70 -5.56 6.05 16.97
CA LEU A 70 -4.38 5.87 17.83
C LEU A 70 -3.08 6.26 17.13
N SER A 71 -2.90 5.78 15.90
CA SER A 71 -1.70 6.09 15.09
C SER A 71 -1.57 7.59 14.80
N SER A 72 -2.68 8.24 14.53
CA SER A 72 -2.77 9.69 14.28
C SER A 72 -2.42 10.50 15.52
N GLY A 73 -2.88 10.06 16.69
CA GLY A 73 -2.50 10.66 17.97
C GLY A 73 -1.00 10.58 18.25
N LEU A 74 -0.37 9.43 17.96
CA LEU A 74 1.09 9.26 18.06
C LEU A 74 1.84 10.19 17.10
N LEU A 75 1.35 10.29 15.84
CA LEU A 75 1.92 11.20 14.85
C LEU A 75 1.84 12.67 15.31
N LEU A 76 0.68 13.10 15.81
CA LEU A 76 0.49 14.45 16.30
C LEU A 76 1.40 14.74 17.52
N TYR A 77 1.56 13.76 18.41
CA TYR A 77 2.51 13.86 19.52
C TYR A 77 3.94 14.03 19.01
N GLY A 78 4.34 13.28 17.97
CA GLY A 78 5.64 13.47 17.31
C GLY A 78 5.82 14.88 16.73
N CYS A 79 4.79 15.41 16.06
CA CYS A 79 4.80 16.80 15.57
C CYS A 79 4.95 17.82 16.71
N SER A 80 4.27 17.59 17.84
CA SER A 80 4.36 18.43 19.03
C SER A 80 5.76 18.43 19.64
N LEU A 81 6.43 17.26 19.68
CA LEU A 81 7.82 17.17 20.14
C LEU A 81 8.76 17.97 19.23
N ILE A 82 8.66 17.79 17.91
CA ILE A 82 9.49 18.54 16.97
C ILE A 82 9.26 20.03 17.13
N TYR A 83 8.02 20.49 17.21
CA TYR A 83 7.69 21.89 17.46
C TYR A 83 8.26 22.38 18.78
N GLY A 84 8.15 21.58 19.85
CA GLY A 84 8.64 21.94 21.18
C GLY A 84 10.16 22.20 21.23
N PHE A 85 10.93 21.43 20.45
CA PHE A 85 12.40 21.55 20.42
C PHE A 85 12.93 22.51 19.35
N THR A 86 12.19 22.68 18.24
CA THR A 86 12.62 23.59 17.16
C THR A 86 11.90 24.93 17.16
N GLY A 87 10.80 25.08 17.90
CA GLY A 87 9.99 26.30 17.90
C GLY A 87 9.28 26.60 16.58
N SER A 88 9.31 25.70 15.60
CA SER A 88 8.73 25.90 14.28
C SER A 88 7.95 24.69 13.81
N THR A 89 6.90 24.93 13.01
CA THR A 89 6.16 23.90 12.28
C THR A 89 6.56 23.81 10.80
N ASN A 90 7.27 24.82 10.28
CA ASN A 90 7.70 24.89 8.89
C ASN A 90 8.91 24.00 8.64
N PHE A 91 8.88 23.18 7.58
CA PHE A 91 9.93 22.18 7.26
C PHE A 91 11.30 22.82 7.02
N ASP A 92 11.38 23.94 6.31
CA ASP A 92 12.66 24.60 6.02
C ASP A 92 13.27 25.23 7.28
N LEU A 93 12.44 25.79 8.16
CA LEU A 93 12.89 26.34 9.43
C LEU A 93 13.34 25.23 10.39
N ILE A 94 12.63 24.10 10.44
CA ILE A 94 13.03 22.93 11.20
C ILE A 94 14.41 22.45 10.74
N ALA A 95 14.62 22.29 9.43
CA ALA A 95 15.92 21.87 8.87
C ALA A 95 17.10 22.74 9.33
N ASN A 96 16.88 24.05 9.48
CA ASN A 96 17.91 25.01 9.90
C ASN A 96 18.16 25.05 11.41
N GLN A 97 17.22 24.52 12.20
CA GLN A 97 17.26 24.60 13.69
C GLN A 97 17.68 23.29 14.36
N LEU A 98 18.06 22.26 13.58
CA LEU A 98 18.45 20.92 14.06
C LEU A 98 19.84 20.91 14.77
N ASN A 99 20.13 21.86 15.66
CA ASN A 99 21.51 22.08 16.11
C ASN A 99 21.86 21.56 17.50
N SER A 100 20.97 21.07 18.37
CA SER A 100 21.41 20.86 19.75
C SER A 100 20.90 19.60 20.46
N ASP A 101 19.67 19.20 20.31
CA ASP A 101 19.13 18.06 21.07
C ASP A 101 18.64 16.95 20.13
N GLU A 102 19.57 16.31 19.44
CA GLU A 102 19.31 15.23 18.46
C GLU A 102 18.42 14.13 19.01
N TYR A 103 18.57 13.75 20.28
CA TYR A 103 17.77 12.67 20.87
C TYR A 103 16.29 13.02 20.97
N ALA A 104 15.94 14.23 21.41
CA ALA A 104 14.54 14.63 21.57
C ALA A 104 13.83 14.78 20.22
N ILE A 105 14.53 15.31 19.22
CA ILE A 105 14.04 15.40 17.84
C ILE A 105 13.90 14.02 17.24
N THR A 106 14.85 13.10 17.51
CA THR A 106 14.78 11.70 17.08
C THR A 106 13.52 11.01 17.62
N PHE A 107 13.15 11.22 18.89
CA PHE A 107 11.87 10.71 19.42
C PHE A 107 10.67 11.27 18.65
N GLY A 108 10.66 12.56 18.33
CA GLY A 108 9.62 13.16 17.49
C GLY A 108 9.52 12.50 16.12
N ILE A 109 10.66 12.28 15.46
CA ILE A 109 10.73 11.57 14.17
C ILE A 109 10.18 10.15 14.29
N VAL A 110 10.56 9.39 15.33
CA VAL A 110 10.07 8.02 15.55
C VAL A 110 8.54 7.99 15.62
N PHE A 111 7.92 8.89 16.41
CA PHE A 111 6.46 8.94 16.53
C PHE A 111 5.77 9.30 15.21
N ILE A 112 6.33 10.21 14.42
CA ILE A 112 5.80 10.55 13.11
C ILE A 112 5.97 9.36 12.15
N LEU A 113 7.12 8.69 12.16
CA LEU A 113 7.34 7.48 11.35
C LEU A 113 6.39 6.35 11.71
N VAL A 114 6.03 6.16 12.98
CA VAL A 114 4.99 5.22 13.42
C VAL A 114 3.65 5.54 12.74
N GLY A 115 3.23 6.80 12.76
CA GLY A 115 2.00 7.22 12.11
C GLY A 115 2.02 7.02 10.60
N LEU A 116 3.12 7.38 9.94
CA LEU A 116 3.29 7.18 8.51
C LEU A 116 3.37 5.68 8.14
N ALA A 117 4.09 4.88 8.94
CA ALA A 117 4.19 3.42 8.75
C ALA A 117 2.81 2.75 8.86
N PHE A 118 1.95 3.21 9.77
CA PHE A 118 0.56 2.77 9.84
C PHE A 118 -0.19 3.08 8.53
N LYS A 119 -0.05 4.28 7.97
CA LYS A 119 -0.76 4.69 6.74
C LYS A 119 -0.37 3.88 5.52
N ILE A 120 0.89 3.46 5.39
CA ILE A 120 1.34 2.58 4.31
C ILE A 120 1.18 1.09 4.63
N SER A 121 0.68 0.74 5.82
CA SER A 121 0.58 -0.63 6.33
C SER A 121 1.93 -1.35 6.45
N ALA A 122 3.00 -0.67 6.87
CA ALA A 122 4.28 -1.30 7.15
C ALA A 122 4.25 -2.07 8.49
N VAL A 123 4.97 -3.19 8.58
CA VAL A 123 5.09 -4.00 9.81
C VAL A 123 5.95 -3.24 10.83
N PRO A 124 5.52 -3.14 12.10
CA PRO A 124 4.43 -3.85 12.78
C PRO A 124 3.05 -3.17 12.69
N PHE A 125 2.91 -2.02 12.07
CA PHE A 125 1.69 -1.20 12.06
C PHE A 125 0.68 -1.58 10.94
N HIS A 126 0.73 -2.81 10.47
CA HIS A 126 -0.01 -3.34 9.32
C HIS A 126 -1.36 -3.98 9.67
N MET A 127 -1.67 -4.21 10.95
CA MET A 127 -2.74 -5.12 11.40
C MET A 127 -4.14 -4.75 10.87
N TRP A 128 -4.35 -3.50 10.51
CA TRP A 128 -5.62 -3.03 9.97
C TRP A 128 -5.86 -3.48 8.51
N ALA A 129 -4.79 -3.58 7.70
CA ALA A 129 -4.91 -3.67 6.25
C ALA A 129 -5.59 -4.98 5.76
N PRO A 130 -5.27 -6.18 6.25
CA PRO A 130 -5.92 -7.40 5.78
C PRO A 130 -7.43 -7.42 6.03
N ASP A 131 -7.86 -7.02 7.23
CA ASP A 131 -9.27 -7.02 7.61
C ASP A 131 -10.07 -5.93 6.88
N VAL A 132 -9.46 -4.75 6.71
CA VAL A 132 -10.09 -3.64 5.99
C VAL A 132 -10.20 -3.93 4.49
N TYR A 133 -9.19 -4.54 3.89
CA TYR A 133 -9.24 -4.91 2.46
C TYR A 133 -10.29 -5.98 2.19
N GLU A 134 -10.36 -7.00 3.03
CA GLU A 134 -11.36 -8.07 2.90
C GLU A 134 -12.79 -7.53 3.12
N GLY A 135 -13.00 -6.72 4.15
CA GLY A 135 -14.35 -6.26 4.54
C GLY A 135 -14.87 -5.08 3.71
N SER A 136 -14.01 -4.28 3.07
CA SER A 136 -14.44 -3.16 2.25
C SER A 136 -14.99 -3.60 0.89
N PRO A 137 -15.88 -2.82 0.26
CA PRO A 137 -16.28 -3.07 -1.13
C PRO A 137 -15.06 -3.15 -2.05
N THR A 138 -15.04 -4.06 -3.04
CA THR A 138 -13.87 -4.31 -3.90
C THR A 138 -13.36 -3.07 -4.63
N SER A 139 -14.26 -2.16 -5.04
CA SER A 139 -13.88 -0.87 -5.65
C SER A 139 -13.17 0.07 -4.66
N VAL A 140 -13.56 0.02 -3.38
CA VAL A 140 -12.91 0.78 -2.30
C VAL A 140 -11.55 0.16 -1.98
N THR A 141 -11.47 -1.18 -1.95
CA THR A 141 -10.20 -1.87 -1.74
C THR A 141 -9.19 -1.54 -2.84
N LEU A 142 -9.62 -1.49 -4.11
CA LEU A 142 -8.79 -1.02 -5.21
C LEU A 142 -8.23 0.39 -4.93
N PHE A 143 -9.08 1.31 -4.51
CA PHE A 143 -8.66 2.68 -4.18
C PHE A 143 -7.63 2.69 -3.04
N PHE A 144 -7.84 1.89 -1.97
CA PHE A 144 -6.93 1.78 -0.83
C PHE A 144 -5.56 1.20 -1.19
N THR A 145 -5.51 0.27 -2.14
CA THR A 145 -4.24 -0.35 -2.55
C THR A 145 -3.35 0.59 -3.34
N MET A 146 -3.90 1.63 -3.93
CA MET A 146 -3.20 2.51 -4.87
C MET A 146 -2.99 3.91 -4.31
N VAL A 147 -4.04 4.69 -4.22
CA VAL A 147 -3.96 6.15 -4.07
C VAL A 147 -3.41 6.59 -2.72
N PRO A 148 -3.90 6.10 -1.57
CA PRO A 148 -3.36 6.47 -0.26
C PRO A 148 -1.90 6.05 -0.06
N LYS A 149 -1.47 4.95 -0.70
CA LYS A 149 -0.09 4.46 -0.58
C LYS A 149 0.92 5.33 -1.33
N VAL A 150 0.55 5.79 -2.53
CA VAL A 150 1.37 6.77 -3.26
C VAL A 150 1.49 8.05 -2.47
N ALA A 151 0.36 8.58 -1.99
CA ALA A 151 0.35 9.80 -1.21
C ALA A 151 1.24 9.69 0.03
N ALA A 152 1.09 8.61 0.80
CA ALA A 152 1.87 8.38 1.99
C ALA A 152 3.36 8.15 1.69
N LEU A 153 3.73 7.41 0.63
CA LEU A 153 5.12 7.25 0.23
C LEU A 153 5.76 8.59 -0.18
N THR A 154 5.03 9.42 -0.92
CA THR A 154 5.48 10.76 -1.31
C THR A 154 5.73 11.63 -0.08
N VAL A 155 4.86 11.53 0.93
CA VAL A 155 5.05 12.23 2.19
C VAL A 155 6.25 11.71 2.98
N PHE A 156 6.49 10.39 2.98
CA PHE A 156 7.72 9.82 3.55
C PHE A 156 8.96 10.47 2.93
N ILE A 157 8.99 10.57 1.60
CA ILE A 157 10.10 11.20 0.88
C ILE A 157 10.25 12.66 1.33
N ARG A 158 9.19 13.44 1.26
CA ARG A 158 9.25 14.86 1.65
C ARG A 158 9.66 15.05 3.10
N PHE A 159 9.06 14.30 4.01
CA PHE A 159 9.31 14.42 5.44
C PHE A 159 10.75 14.05 5.80
N LEU A 160 11.31 12.98 5.24
CA LEU A 160 12.66 12.53 5.57
C LEU A 160 13.75 13.35 4.88
N TYR A 161 13.51 13.71 3.61
CA TYR A 161 14.55 14.31 2.77
C TYR A 161 14.50 15.84 2.68
N VAL A 162 13.52 16.52 3.32
CA VAL A 162 13.51 17.98 3.42
C VAL A 162 13.94 18.41 4.83
N PRO A 163 13.11 18.23 5.91
CA PRO A 163 13.52 18.70 7.22
C PRO A 163 14.59 17.83 7.90
N PHE A 164 14.66 16.51 7.63
CA PHE A 164 15.49 15.57 8.40
C PHE A 164 16.60 14.88 7.59
N VAL A 165 17.01 15.46 6.48
CA VAL A 165 18.10 14.90 5.66
C VAL A 165 19.42 14.77 6.43
N ASN A 166 19.70 15.72 7.34
CA ASN A 166 20.91 15.71 8.17
C ASN A 166 20.87 14.69 9.33
N LEU A 167 19.73 14.07 9.57
CA LEU A 167 19.50 13.04 10.60
C LEU A 167 19.31 11.65 10.01
N ILE A 168 19.95 11.37 8.87
CA ILE A 168 19.82 10.10 8.14
C ILE A 168 20.20 8.91 9.03
N ASP A 169 21.26 9.02 9.83
CA ASP A 169 21.76 7.95 10.70
C ASP A 169 20.71 7.52 11.74
N GLN A 170 19.83 8.44 12.17
CA GLN A 170 18.79 8.19 13.15
C GLN A 170 17.58 7.47 12.54
N TRP A 171 17.10 7.89 11.37
CA TRP A 171 15.89 7.31 10.79
C TRP A 171 16.14 6.15 9.82
N GLN A 172 17.35 6.02 9.25
CA GLN A 172 17.71 4.95 8.32
C GLN A 172 17.51 3.56 8.90
N MET A 173 18.00 3.33 10.12
CA MET A 173 17.87 2.03 10.80
C MET A 173 16.39 1.65 11.00
N ILE A 174 15.52 2.63 11.30
CA ILE A 174 14.08 2.41 11.46
C ILE A 174 13.48 1.97 10.14
N LEU A 175 13.81 2.64 9.03
CA LEU A 175 13.30 2.26 7.70
C LEU A 175 13.80 0.89 7.26
N VAL A 176 15.05 0.55 7.54
CA VAL A 176 15.60 -0.79 7.27
C VAL A 176 14.80 -1.85 8.04
N PHE A 177 14.53 -1.62 9.32
CA PHE A 177 13.72 -2.55 10.12
C PHE A 177 12.30 -2.69 9.57
N LEU A 178 11.59 -1.58 9.31
CA LEU A 178 10.24 -1.58 8.74
C LEU A 178 10.20 -2.29 7.38
N SER A 179 11.21 -2.08 6.55
CA SER A 179 11.35 -2.70 5.24
C SER A 179 11.51 -4.22 5.35
N ILE A 180 12.50 -4.69 6.12
CA ILE A 180 12.76 -6.12 6.31
C ILE A 180 11.55 -6.83 6.91
N ALA A 181 11.00 -6.28 7.99
CA ALA A 181 9.84 -6.84 8.66
C ALA A 181 8.62 -6.94 7.72
N SER A 182 8.39 -5.90 6.90
CA SER A 182 7.28 -5.87 5.95
C SER A 182 7.46 -6.86 4.80
N MET A 183 8.68 -6.96 4.23
CA MET A 183 8.97 -7.91 3.17
C MET A 183 8.76 -9.36 3.63
N LEU A 184 9.32 -9.73 4.77
CA LEU A 184 9.23 -11.11 5.28
C LEU A 184 7.83 -11.45 5.75
N PHE A 185 7.26 -10.63 6.64
CA PHE A 185 5.95 -10.93 7.22
C PHE A 185 4.86 -10.93 6.15
N GLY A 186 4.86 -9.93 5.26
CA GLY A 186 3.88 -9.86 4.18
C GLY A 186 3.94 -11.07 3.24
N ALA A 187 5.15 -11.51 2.87
CA ALA A 187 5.34 -12.68 2.02
C ALA A 187 4.88 -13.99 2.68
N ILE A 188 5.23 -14.21 3.95
CA ILE A 188 4.88 -15.43 4.68
C ILE A 188 3.37 -15.47 4.97
N ALA A 189 2.78 -14.37 5.45
CA ALA A 189 1.37 -14.34 5.82
C ALA A 189 0.42 -14.46 4.62
N ALA A 190 0.85 -14.07 3.42
CA ALA A 190 0.09 -14.25 2.19
C ALA A 190 -0.12 -15.73 1.81
N ILE A 191 0.78 -16.63 2.19
CA ILE A 191 0.73 -18.06 1.82
C ILE A 191 -0.56 -18.73 2.31
N GLY A 192 -0.96 -18.45 3.53
CA GLY A 192 -2.11 -19.09 4.19
C GLY A 192 -3.47 -18.49 3.83
N GLN A 193 -3.53 -17.50 2.95
CA GLN A 193 -4.79 -16.83 2.65
C GLN A 193 -5.63 -17.61 1.63
N THR A 194 -6.96 -17.52 1.79
CA THR A 194 -7.96 -18.10 0.88
C THR A 194 -8.75 -17.04 0.12
N ASN A 195 -8.91 -15.85 0.69
CA ASN A 195 -9.57 -14.70 0.07
C ASN A 195 -8.57 -13.86 -0.71
N LEU A 196 -8.92 -13.49 -1.95
CA LEU A 196 -8.05 -12.73 -2.87
C LEU A 196 -7.71 -11.33 -2.35
N LYS A 197 -8.69 -10.60 -1.79
CA LYS A 197 -8.44 -9.26 -1.25
C LYS A 197 -7.50 -9.31 -0.06
N ARG A 198 -7.66 -10.30 0.82
CA ARG A 198 -6.80 -10.51 1.98
C ARG A 198 -5.39 -10.93 1.57
N LEU A 199 -5.26 -11.79 0.55
CA LEU A 199 -3.97 -12.17 -0.02
C LEU A 199 -3.25 -10.93 -0.58
N ILE A 200 -3.95 -10.10 -1.38
CA ILE A 200 -3.37 -8.89 -1.95
C ILE A 200 -3.04 -7.86 -0.85
N ALA A 201 -3.76 -7.83 0.28
CA ALA A 201 -3.39 -6.99 1.41
C ALA A 201 -2.00 -7.37 1.96
N TYR A 202 -1.75 -8.66 2.21
CA TYR A 202 -0.44 -9.13 2.67
C TYR A 202 0.66 -8.96 1.61
N SER A 203 0.34 -9.27 0.35
CA SER A 203 1.22 -8.97 -0.78
C SER A 203 1.60 -7.49 -0.80
N SER A 204 0.64 -6.61 -0.64
CA SER A 204 0.81 -5.17 -0.59
C SER A 204 1.73 -4.71 0.56
N ILE A 205 1.65 -5.35 1.74
CA ILE A 205 2.57 -5.10 2.86
C ILE A 205 4.00 -5.45 2.43
N SER A 206 4.21 -6.60 1.77
CA SER A 206 5.52 -6.98 1.24
C SER A 206 6.03 -5.99 0.19
N HIS A 207 5.17 -5.54 -0.74
CA HIS A 207 5.53 -4.58 -1.78
C HIS A 207 5.91 -3.21 -1.20
N ILE A 208 5.24 -2.74 -0.15
CA ILE A 208 5.66 -1.54 0.59
C ILE A 208 7.03 -1.73 1.24
N GLY A 209 7.34 -2.93 1.73
CA GLY A 209 8.68 -3.26 2.23
C GLY A 209 9.78 -3.00 1.21
N TYR A 210 9.59 -3.37 -0.07
CA TYR A 210 10.55 -3.06 -1.13
C TYR A 210 10.66 -1.55 -1.40
N ALA A 211 9.54 -0.82 -1.44
CA ALA A 211 9.59 0.62 -1.62
C ALA A 211 10.32 1.34 -0.46
N LEU A 212 10.12 0.87 0.78
CA LEU A 212 10.86 1.37 1.95
C LEU A 212 12.34 1.02 1.90
N ALA A 213 12.73 -0.14 1.32
CA ALA A 213 14.13 -0.48 1.11
C ALA A 213 14.86 0.57 0.25
N GLY A 214 14.22 1.02 -0.82
CA GLY A 214 14.75 2.10 -1.64
C GLY A 214 14.89 3.43 -0.86
N LEU A 215 13.91 3.79 -0.05
CA LEU A 215 14.00 5.00 0.78
C LEU A 215 15.05 4.89 1.88
N ALA A 216 15.24 3.70 2.45
CA ALA A 216 16.21 3.49 3.53
C ALA A 216 17.67 3.74 3.10
N ILE A 217 17.94 3.77 1.80
CA ILE A 217 19.29 4.03 1.26
C ILE A 217 19.75 5.47 1.56
N GLY A 218 18.84 6.43 1.62
CA GLY A 218 19.17 7.82 1.90
C GLY A 218 19.76 8.61 0.73
N THR A 219 19.62 8.10 -0.52
CA THR A 219 20.17 8.73 -1.73
C THR A 219 19.07 9.04 -2.75
N ASN A 220 19.40 9.92 -3.72
CA ASN A 220 18.50 10.22 -4.84
C ASN A 220 18.16 8.97 -5.67
N ASP A 221 19.12 8.07 -5.87
CA ASP A 221 18.89 6.81 -6.60
C ASP A 221 17.91 5.90 -5.86
N GLY A 222 17.97 5.91 -4.52
CA GLY A 222 17.01 5.22 -3.67
C GLY A 222 15.59 5.79 -3.80
N ILE A 223 15.44 7.11 -3.79
CA ILE A 223 14.15 7.77 -4.03
C ILE A 223 13.61 7.41 -5.41
N GLN A 224 14.44 7.55 -6.45
CA GLN A 224 14.06 7.26 -7.83
C GLN A 224 13.60 5.80 -8.00
N SER A 225 14.33 4.84 -7.44
CA SER A 225 13.99 3.42 -7.49
C SER A 225 12.66 3.14 -6.78
N SER A 226 12.40 3.79 -5.64
CA SER A 226 11.13 3.66 -4.89
C SER A 226 9.94 4.23 -5.66
N VAL A 227 10.11 5.38 -6.33
CA VAL A 227 9.07 6.00 -7.17
C VAL A 227 8.76 5.14 -8.39
N ILE A 228 9.78 4.61 -9.07
CA ILE A 228 9.59 3.67 -10.19
C ILE A 228 8.82 2.43 -9.70
N TYR A 229 9.23 1.89 -8.56
CA TYR A 229 8.62 0.70 -7.97
C TYR A 229 7.12 0.89 -7.70
N ILE A 230 6.76 1.95 -6.98
CA ILE A 230 5.36 2.18 -6.63
C ILE A 230 4.50 2.48 -7.86
N THR A 231 5.06 3.14 -8.89
CA THR A 231 4.36 3.42 -10.15
C THR A 231 4.01 2.12 -10.87
N ILE A 232 4.96 1.20 -11.00
CA ILE A 232 4.72 -0.12 -11.61
C ILE A 232 3.72 -0.93 -10.77
N TYR A 233 3.86 -0.90 -9.44
CA TYR A 233 2.97 -1.57 -8.51
C TYR A 233 1.51 -1.13 -8.66
N ILE A 234 1.24 0.18 -8.83
CA ILE A 234 -0.11 0.71 -9.04
C ILE A 234 -0.74 0.14 -10.30
N ILE A 235 0.00 0.14 -11.41
CA ILE A 235 -0.48 -0.37 -12.71
C ILE A 235 -0.85 -1.86 -12.59
N MET A 236 -0.01 -2.67 -11.93
CA MET A 236 -0.28 -4.08 -11.71
C MET A 236 -1.53 -4.30 -10.84
N ASN A 237 -1.71 -3.51 -9.77
CA ASN A 237 -2.90 -3.61 -8.92
C ASN A 237 -4.17 -3.16 -9.63
N LEU A 238 -4.10 -2.11 -10.46
CA LEU A 238 -5.23 -1.68 -11.26
C LEU A 238 -5.74 -2.83 -12.13
N GLY A 239 -4.85 -3.49 -12.87
CA GLY A 239 -5.20 -4.64 -13.70
C GLY A 239 -5.75 -5.82 -12.87
N PHE A 240 -5.12 -6.17 -11.74
CA PHE A 240 -5.58 -7.25 -10.86
C PHE A 240 -7.00 -7.02 -10.34
N PHE A 241 -7.26 -5.85 -9.76
CA PHE A 241 -8.58 -5.53 -9.23
C PHE A 241 -9.64 -5.32 -10.32
N SER A 242 -9.23 -4.94 -11.53
CA SER A 242 -10.15 -4.90 -12.68
C SER A 242 -10.63 -6.30 -13.03
N CYS A 243 -9.75 -7.30 -13.04
CA CYS A 243 -10.15 -8.70 -13.17
C CYS A 243 -11.09 -9.12 -12.04
N LEU A 244 -10.74 -8.79 -10.79
CA LEU A 244 -11.56 -9.16 -9.63
C LEU A 244 -12.97 -8.53 -9.68
N LEU A 245 -13.10 -7.29 -10.13
CA LEU A 245 -14.40 -6.63 -10.33
C LEU A 245 -15.23 -7.25 -11.47
N MET A 246 -14.59 -7.98 -12.38
CA MET A 246 -15.27 -8.76 -13.44
C MET A 246 -15.72 -10.13 -12.96
N MET A 247 -15.20 -10.65 -11.84
CA MET A 247 -15.62 -11.93 -11.25
C MET A 247 -16.97 -11.80 -10.55
N LYS A 248 -18.01 -11.62 -11.35
CA LYS A 248 -19.38 -11.43 -10.91
C LYS A 248 -20.31 -12.42 -11.58
N ARG A 249 -21.28 -12.96 -10.82
CA ARG A 249 -22.34 -13.84 -11.29
C ARG A 249 -23.64 -13.51 -10.56
N ASN A 250 -24.72 -13.28 -11.30
CA ASN A 250 -26.04 -12.96 -10.72
C ASN A 250 -26.02 -11.81 -9.71
N ASN A 251 -25.22 -10.77 -9.94
CA ASN A 251 -24.99 -9.63 -9.03
C ASN A 251 -24.20 -9.92 -7.75
N GLU A 252 -23.64 -11.09 -7.57
CA GLU A 252 -22.75 -11.44 -6.47
C GLU A 252 -21.28 -11.44 -6.95
N TYR A 253 -20.38 -10.95 -6.10
CA TYR A 253 -18.94 -10.96 -6.36
C TYR A 253 -18.31 -12.20 -5.74
N TYR A 254 -17.39 -12.78 -6.47
CA TYR A 254 -16.62 -13.94 -6.07
C TYR A 254 -15.18 -13.51 -5.80
N GLU A 255 -14.73 -13.68 -4.59
CA GLU A 255 -13.49 -13.07 -4.10
C GLU A 255 -12.51 -14.09 -3.49
N ASP A 256 -12.86 -15.40 -3.52
CA ASP A 256 -11.99 -16.45 -3.02
C ASP A 256 -11.07 -16.98 -4.11
N ILE A 257 -9.90 -17.48 -3.69
CA ILE A 257 -8.89 -18.02 -4.61
C ILE A 257 -9.45 -19.20 -5.42
N ASP A 258 -10.25 -20.04 -4.78
CA ASP A 258 -10.87 -21.20 -5.43
C ASP A 258 -11.87 -20.80 -6.53
N ASP A 259 -12.39 -19.58 -6.50
CA ASP A 259 -13.30 -19.07 -7.53
C ASP A 259 -12.59 -18.83 -8.88
N LEU A 260 -11.27 -18.77 -8.88
CA LEU A 260 -10.44 -18.69 -10.09
C LEU A 260 -10.25 -20.05 -10.79
N SER A 261 -10.77 -21.16 -10.23
CA SER A 261 -10.55 -22.51 -10.73
C SER A 261 -11.00 -22.66 -12.19
N GLY A 262 -10.08 -23.09 -13.06
CA GLY A 262 -10.32 -23.33 -14.48
C GLY A 262 -10.73 -22.11 -15.30
N LEU A 263 -10.47 -20.89 -14.82
CA LEU A 263 -10.86 -19.63 -15.46
C LEU A 263 -10.34 -19.53 -16.91
N SER A 264 -9.20 -20.14 -17.19
CA SER A 264 -8.58 -20.12 -18.54
C SER A 264 -9.48 -20.69 -19.65
N LYS A 265 -10.36 -21.62 -19.32
CA LYS A 265 -11.28 -22.22 -20.29
C LYS A 265 -12.49 -21.32 -20.56
N ASN A 266 -12.99 -20.65 -19.53
CA ASN A 266 -14.21 -19.87 -19.60
C ASN A 266 -13.97 -18.41 -19.99
N HIS A 267 -12.86 -17.82 -19.53
CA HIS A 267 -12.49 -16.42 -19.74
C HIS A 267 -11.00 -16.28 -20.09
N PRO A 268 -10.57 -16.71 -21.31
CA PRO A 268 -9.15 -16.81 -21.68
C PRO A 268 -8.40 -15.47 -21.62
N LEU A 269 -9.01 -14.37 -22.05
CA LEU A 269 -8.37 -13.05 -22.01
C LEU A 269 -8.13 -12.58 -20.56
N MET A 270 -9.12 -12.73 -19.68
CA MET A 270 -8.99 -12.38 -18.27
C MET A 270 -7.92 -13.25 -17.58
N SER A 271 -7.86 -14.52 -17.91
CA SER A 271 -6.85 -15.45 -17.39
C SER A 271 -5.44 -15.08 -17.86
N LEU A 272 -5.28 -14.70 -19.14
CA LEU A 272 -4.01 -14.22 -19.67
C LEU A 272 -3.56 -12.93 -18.99
N SER A 273 -4.46 -11.96 -18.78
CA SER A 273 -4.18 -10.73 -18.05
C SER A 273 -3.74 -11.01 -16.62
N LEU A 274 -4.45 -11.88 -15.90
CA LEU A 274 -4.07 -12.30 -14.54
C LEU A 274 -2.70 -13.00 -14.52
N LEU A 275 -2.40 -13.86 -15.51
CA LEU A 275 -1.11 -14.53 -15.62
C LEU A 275 0.03 -13.52 -15.74
N VAL A 276 -0.09 -12.56 -16.66
CA VAL A 276 0.93 -11.51 -16.87
C VAL A 276 1.11 -10.66 -15.61
N ILE A 277 0.01 -10.26 -14.97
CA ILE A 277 0.04 -9.44 -13.75
C ILE A 277 0.68 -10.22 -12.59
N LEU A 278 0.29 -11.47 -12.36
CA LEU A 278 0.81 -12.28 -11.26
C LEU A 278 2.29 -12.62 -11.45
N PHE A 279 2.73 -12.92 -12.67
CA PHE A 279 4.15 -13.08 -12.98
C PHE A 279 4.93 -11.78 -12.79
N SER A 280 4.34 -10.64 -13.15
CA SER A 280 4.95 -9.34 -12.91
C SER A 280 5.08 -9.04 -11.41
N LEU A 281 4.04 -9.29 -10.60
CA LEU A 281 4.09 -9.14 -9.14
C LEU A 281 5.12 -10.08 -8.49
N ALA A 282 5.25 -11.29 -8.99
CA ALA A 282 6.30 -12.23 -8.58
C ALA A 282 7.71 -11.70 -8.90
N GLY A 283 7.86 -10.89 -9.95
CA GLY A 283 9.13 -10.34 -10.41
C GLY A 283 9.84 -11.24 -11.39
N ILE A 284 9.09 -11.92 -12.27
CA ILE A 284 9.66 -12.80 -13.31
C ILE A 284 10.04 -11.99 -14.55
N PRO A 285 11.28 -12.10 -15.05
CA PRO A 285 11.68 -11.47 -16.31
C PRO A 285 10.84 -12.01 -17.50
N PRO A 286 10.55 -11.22 -18.51
CA PRO A 286 10.95 -9.83 -18.78
C PRO A 286 9.91 -8.78 -18.36
N LEU A 287 9.06 -9.07 -17.39
CA LEU A 287 7.92 -8.23 -17.00
C LEU A 287 8.35 -7.03 -16.15
N ALA A 288 7.49 -6.00 -16.10
CA ALA A 288 7.77 -4.72 -15.45
C ALA A 288 8.12 -4.84 -13.95
N GLY A 289 7.47 -5.77 -13.23
CA GLY A 289 7.74 -6.01 -11.81
C GLY A 289 9.16 -6.51 -11.51
N PHE A 290 9.78 -7.22 -12.46
CA PHE A 290 11.20 -7.58 -12.36
C PHE A 290 12.08 -6.34 -12.34
N PHE A 291 11.89 -5.42 -13.30
CA PHE A 291 12.67 -4.19 -13.38
C PHE A 291 12.46 -3.30 -12.15
N ALA A 292 11.23 -3.24 -11.64
CA ALA A 292 10.94 -2.52 -10.40
C ALA A 292 11.80 -3.01 -9.22
N LYS A 293 11.85 -4.32 -9.00
CA LYS A 293 12.69 -4.94 -7.96
C LYS A 293 14.18 -4.78 -8.25
N PHE A 294 14.57 -4.94 -9.51
CA PHE A 294 15.95 -4.82 -9.95
C PHE A 294 16.55 -3.45 -9.62
N TYR A 295 15.83 -2.36 -9.90
CA TYR A 295 16.31 -1.01 -9.58
C TYR A 295 16.48 -0.80 -8.07
N ILE A 296 15.57 -1.31 -7.24
CA ILE A 296 15.72 -1.21 -5.78
C ILE A 296 16.95 -2.00 -5.32
N PHE A 297 17.08 -3.26 -5.72
CA PHE A 297 18.22 -4.08 -5.27
C PHE A 297 19.55 -3.55 -5.79
N LYS A 298 19.60 -3.01 -7.03
CA LYS A 298 20.79 -2.36 -7.55
C LYS A 298 21.20 -1.21 -6.63
N ALA A 299 20.30 -0.30 -6.31
CA ALA A 299 20.57 0.86 -5.45
C ALA A 299 20.99 0.44 -4.02
N VAL A 300 20.34 -0.59 -3.45
CA VAL A 300 20.67 -1.15 -2.13
C VAL A 300 22.10 -1.74 -2.10
N ILE A 301 22.49 -2.47 -3.15
CA ILE A 301 23.81 -3.10 -3.26
C ILE A 301 24.90 -2.04 -3.47
N GLU A 302 24.66 -0.99 -4.27
CA GLU A 302 25.58 0.12 -4.49
C GLU A 302 25.92 0.87 -3.18
N GLN A 303 25.01 0.88 -2.21
CA GLN A 303 25.25 1.42 -0.86
C GLN A 303 25.74 0.37 0.16
N SER A 304 26.19 -0.79 -0.32
CA SER A 304 26.74 -1.88 0.53
C SER A 304 25.77 -2.44 1.58
N MET A 305 24.46 -2.22 1.43
CA MET A 305 23.43 -2.74 2.34
C MET A 305 23.06 -4.19 2.01
N TYR A 306 24.05 -5.06 1.94
CA TYR A 306 23.90 -6.45 1.46
C TYR A 306 22.90 -7.27 2.25
N PHE A 307 22.80 -7.07 3.56
CA PHE A 307 21.83 -7.79 4.39
C PHE A 307 20.39 -7.49 3.95
N LEU A 308 20.07 -6.21 3.71
CA LEU A 308 18.75 -5.79 3.21
C LEU A 308 18.46 -6.40 1.83
N ALA A 309 19.46 -6.42 0.93
CA ALA A 309 19.32 -7.03 -0.40
C ALA A 309 19.04 -8.53 -0.32
N ILE A 310 19.79 -9.27 0.51
CA ILE A 310 19.63 -10.73 0.68
C ILE A 310 18.24 -11.06 1.21
N VAL A 311 17.80 -10.38 2.26
CA VAL A 311 16.47 -10.60 2.84
C VAL A 311 15.37 -10.27 1.83
N GLY A 312 15.53 -9.18 1.08
CA GLY A 312 14.59 -8.80 0.03
C GLY A 312 14.50 -9.84 -1.09
N LEU A 313 15.63 -10.37 -1.55
CA LEU A 313 15.65 -11.44 -2.56
C LEU A 313 14.98 -12.72 -2.04
N LEU A 314 15.26 -13.13 -0.81
CA LEU A 314 14.62 -14.29 -0.20
C LEU A 314 13.10 -14.11 -0.09
N SER A 315 12.65 -12.93 0.34
CA SER A 315 11.21 -12.64 0.42
C SER A 315 10.52 -12.66 -0.96
N THR A 316 11.24 -12.33 -2.04
CA THR A 316 10.75 -12.44 -3.42
C THR A 316 10.48 -13.90 -3.79
N VAL A 317 11.37 -14.82 -3.41
CA VAL A 317 11.20 -16.27 -3.66
C VAL A 317 9.97 -16.79 -2.90
N ILE A 318 9.81 -16.38 -1.63
CA ILE A 318 8.64 -16.75 -0.83
C ILE A 318 7.35 -16.22 -1.50
N ALA A 319 7.37 -14.97 -1.96
CA ALA A 319 6.23 -14.36 -2.63
C ALA A 319 5.84 -15.07 -3.94
N ALA A 320 6.80 -15.56 -4.69
CA ALA A 320 6.54 -16.29 -5.93
C ALA A 320 5.62 -17.50 -5.70
N PHE A 321 5.71 -18.17 -4.54
CA PHE A 321 4.92 -19.35 -4.23
C PHE A 321 3.41 -19.11 -4.32
N TYR A 322 2.88 -18.07 -3.66
CA TYR A 322 1.44 -17.84 -3.66
C TYR A 322 0.94 -17.27 -4.98
N TYR A 323 1.74 -16.54 -5.74
CA TYR A 323 1.36 -16.11 -7.08
C TYR A 323 1.29 -17.29 -8.06
N LEU A 324 2.27 -18.20 -8.02
CA LEU A 324 2.27 -19.43 -8.82
C LEU A 324 1.11 -20.36 -8.43
N ARG A 325 0.76 -20.44 -7.14
CA ARG A 325 -0.43 -21.17 -6.68
C ARG A 325 -1.70 -20.65 -7.36
N ILE A 326 -1.90 -19.33 -7.44
CA ILE A 326 -3.07 -18.75 -8.12
C ILE A 326 -3.05 -19.10 -9.61
N ILE A 327 -1.91 -18.99 -10.28
CA ILE A 327 -1.76 -19.34 -11.69
C ILE A 327 -2.08 -20.81 -11.92
N LYS A 328 -1.60 -21.69 -11.04
CA LYS A 328 -1.92 -23.14 -11.10
C LYS A 328 -3.44 -23.35 -11.05
N ILE A 329 -4.14 -22.70 -10.15
CA ILE A 329 -5.61 -22.80 -10.00
C ILE A 329 -6.32 -22.30 -11.27
N ILE A 330 -5.89 -21.19 -11.85
CA ILE A 330 -6.48 -20.60 -13.06
C ILE A 330 -6.38 -21.56 -14.27
N TYR A 331 -5.26 -22.24 -14.43
CA TYR A 331 -4.95 -22.97 -15.66
C TYR A 331 -5.10 -24.50 -15.57
N PHE A 332 -4.94 -25.09 -14.39
CA PHE A 332 -4.83 -26.55 -14.24
C PHE A 332 -5.96 -27.18 -13.42
N ASP A 333 -6.69 -26.40 -12.64
CA ASP A 333 -7.80 -26.95 -11.85
C ASP A 333 -9.09 -27.05 -12.69
N PRO A 334 -10.08 -27.87 -12.28
CA PRO A 334 -11.32 -28.05 -13.01
C PRO A 334 -12.11 -26.75 -13.12
N GLU A 335 -12.79 -26.57 -14.25
CA GLU A 335 -13.59 -25.37 -14.51
C GLU A 335 -14.82 -25.29 -13.60
N LYS A 336 -15.11 -24.05 -13.15
CA LYS A 336 -16.36 -23.68 -12.47
C LYS A 336 -17.30 -22.99 -13.47
N GLU A 337 -18.49 -22.61 -13.01
CA GLU A 337 -19.47 -21.87 -13.82
C GLU A 337 -18.93 -20.52 -14.29
N LYS A 338 -19.34 -20.09 -15.48
CA LYS A 338 -18.90 -18.84 -16.11
C LYS A 338 -19.37 -17.61 -15.35
N TYR A 339 -18.53 -16.58 -15.35
CA TYR A 339 -18.90 -15.25 -14.90
C TYR A 339 -19.71 -14.50 -15.94
N ASP A 340 -20.42 -13.45 -15.49
CA ASP A 340 -21.15 -12.56 -16.39
C ASP A 340 -20.17 -11.93 -17.40
N THR A 341 -20.57 -11.75 -18.65
CA THR A 341 -19.73 -11.15 -19.71
C THR A 341 -20.06 -9.69 -19.99
N ASP A 342 -21.17 -9.21 -19.43
CA ASP A 342 -21.61 -7.82 -19.59
C ASP A 342 -20.93 -6.92 -18.55
N HIS A 343 -19.76 -6.40 -18.93
CA HIS A 343 -18.96 -5.51 -18.09
C HIS A 343 -18.86 -4.11 -18.70
N PRO A 344 -18.79 -3.07 -17.86
CA PRO A 344 -18.54 -1.71 -18.32
C PRO A 344 -17.28 -1.60 -19.18
N VAL A 345 -17.33 -0.75 -20.22
CA VAL A 345 -16.20 -0.56 -21.15
C VAL A 345 -14.91 -0.17 -20.42
N GLY A 346 -15.02 0.66 -19.37
CA GLY A 346 -13.86 1.06 -18.57
C GLY A 346 -13.11 -0.10 -17.92
N LEU A 347 -13.83 -1.13 -17.43
CA LEU A 347 -13.19 -2.35 -16.89
C LEU A 347 -12.52 -3.18 -17.98
N LYS A 348 -13.11 -3.25 -19.16
CA LYS A 348 -12.53 -3.98 -20.31
C LYS A 348 -11.27 -3.29 -20.83
N LEU A 349 -11.18 -1.97 -20.75
CA LEU A 349 -10.00 -1.19 -21.17
C LEU A 349 -8.85 -1.22 -20.16
N SER A 350 -9.14 -1.54 -18.89
CA SER A 350 -8.11 -1.62 -17.83
C SER A 350 -7.43 -3.01 -17.75
N LEU A 351 -7.85 -3.96 -18.56
CA LEU A 351 -7.20 -5.25 -18.77
C LEU A 351 -6.11 -5.14 -19.84
#